data_0a12b1bcec79ea8f98f8869c1c94fb9e
#
_entry.id   0a12b1bcec79ea8f98f8869c1c94fb9e
#
_cell.length_a   1.000
_cell.length_b   1.000
_cell.length_c   1.000
_cell.angle_alpha   90.00
_cell.angle_beta   90.00
_cell.angle_gamma   90.00
#
_symmetry.space_group_name_H-M   'P 1'
#
loop_
_entity.id
_entity.type
_entity.pdbx_description
1 polymer ?
#
loop_
_entity_poly.entity_id
_entity_poly.type
_entity_poly.pdbx_seq_one_letter_code
_entity_poly.pdbx_strand_id
1 'polypeptide(L)'
;MDRRKDRKVSGREKMKVEKKRIGELNKCYSLAELSYRGEHCFLVAAEKQDPCYLFRESGELMEQVWDGPGGVMTMAEVPGTDGIFLATRRFYSPNDGLDAEIVLVEPKKEGGWESFTLCKAPFVHRFGILERGGERYLLVCCLKTGHSFKDDWSRKGACFGAHLPKDLAQFHGDKNLELTLLKDEMLKNHGFSKWKDGGFETGVVACEEGTYLFVPPAVLGAEWQVKRIHSLPSSDSILLDFDGDGKMELGCIAPFHGNSLTIYHEDADGNYVPQWKYPAKEADTEMLHATFPCEIQGKPAWIVGWRKGTRDTILIRWDEKEGNYRTDFLDRNSGCANAMHFKNVAGEDIVIAANREINEIAMYTIS
;
A
#
# COMPACT_ATOMS: atom_id res chain seq x y z
N MET A 1 -8.70 -5.11 -59.83
CA MET A 1 -8.12 -3.89 -59.20
C MET A 1 -8.65 -3.83 -57.76
N ASP A 2 -7.93 -4.44 -56.88
CA ASP A 2 -8.30 -4.55 -55.47
C ASP A 2 -7.45 -3.52 -54.68
N ARG A 3 -8.10 -2.43 -54.26
CA ARG A 3 -7.44 -1.40 -53.44
C ARG A 3 -7.57 -1.79 -51.95
N ARG A 4 -6.60 -2.50 -51.45
CA ARG A 4 -6.41 -2.64 -50.00
C ARG A 4 -6.13 -1.25 -49.41
N LYS A 5 -7.08 -0.72 -48.67
CA LYS A 5 -6.90 0.47 -47.85
C LYS A 5 -5.97 0.08 -46.67
N ASP A 6 -4.74 0.54 -46.73
CA ASP A 6 -3.85 0.55 -45.58
C ASP A 6 -4.50 1.38 -44.47
N ARG A 7 -5.04 0.70 -43.45
CA ARG A 7 -5.39 1.36 -42.20
C ARG A 7 -4.05 1.75 -41.52
N LYS A 8 -3.74 3.05 -41.58
CA LYS A 8 -2.74 3.63 -40.69
C LYS A 8 -3.18 3.30 -39.26
N VAL A 9 -2.42 2.41 -38.58
CA VAL A 9 -2.48 2.24 -37.16
C VAL A 9 -2.02 3.58 -36.59
N SER A 10 -2.93 4.36 -36.01
CA SER A 10 -2.62 5.62 -35.34
C SER A 10 -1.62 5.31 -34.24
N GLY A 11 -0.44 5.93 -34.30
CA GLY A 11 0.62 5.72 -33.33
C GLY A 11 0.09 5.96 -31.93
N ARG A 12 0.06 4.91 -31.11
CA ARG A 12 -0.12 5.04 -29.65
C ARG A 12 1.07 5.81 -29.12
N GLU A 13 0.85 6.94 -28.47
CA GLU A 13 1.90 7.54 -27.67
C GLU A 13 2.31 6.52 -26.61
N LYS A 14 3.54 6.05 -26.72
CA LYS A 14 4.11 5.08 -25.79
C LYS A 14 4.56 5.87 -24.58
N MET A 15 4.01 5.57 -23.41
CA MET A 15 4.49 6.10 -22.13
C MET A 15 6.00 5.91 -22.03
N LYS A 16 6.73 6.99 -21.78
CA LYS A 16 8.17 6.93 -21.55
C LYS A 16 8.40 6.75 -20.06
N VAL A 17 9.18 5.75 -19.69
CA VAL A 17 9.59 5.44 -18.33
C VAL A 17 11.11 5.51 -18.26
N GLU A 18 11.62 6.38 -17.39
CA GLU A 18 13.04 6.48 -17.10
C GLU A 18 13.32 5.93 -15.71
N LYS A 19 14.12 4.87 -15.62
CA LYS A 19 14.50 4.23 -14.36
C LYS A 19 15.83 4.77 -13.86
N LYS A 20 15.87 5.12 -12.57
CA LYS A 20 17.09 5.45 -11.81
C LYS A 20 17.16 4.56 -10.57
N ARG A 21 18.26 3.82 -10.39
CA ARG A 21 18.57 3.18 -9.09
C ARG A 21 19.05 4.27 -8.14
N ILE A 22 18.34 4.48 -7.03
CA ILE A 22 18.65 5.53 -6.05
C ILE A 22 19.29 4.99 -4.78
N GLY A 23 19.25 3.67 -4.56
CA GLY A 23 19.86 3.04 -3.41
C GLY A 23 19.85 1.51 -3.47
N GLU A 24 20.54 0.93 -2.50
CA GLU A 24 20.52 -0.50 -2.20
C GLU A 24 20.11 -0.71 -0.75
N LEU A 25 19.16 -1.60 -0.52
CA LEU A 25 18.72 -1.99 0.81
C LEU A 25 18.31 -3.45 0.78
N ASN A 26 18.99 -4.28 1.57
CA ASN A 26 18.67 -5.69 1.64
C ASN A 26 17.22 -5.89 2.12
N LYS A 27 16.44 -6.62 1.30
CA LYS A 27 15.01 -6.82 1.57
C LYS A 27 14.24 -5.50 1.78
N CYS A 28 14.53 -4.47 0.95
CA CYS A 28 13.73 -3.24 0.94
C CYS A 28 12.24 -3.58 0.76
N TYR A 29 11.38 -2.91 1.53
CA TYR A 29 9.99 -3.33 1.58
C TYR A 29 9.00 -2.17 1.80
N SER A 30 9.04 -1.51 2.93
CA SER A 30 8.07 -0.46 3.27
C SER A 30 8.47 0.88 2.68
N LEU A 31 7.48 1.61 2.19
CA LEU A 31 7.60 2.94 1.60
C LEU A 31 6.57 3.87 2.25
N ALA A 32 6.93 5.13 2.46
CA ALA A 32 5.99 6.17 2.84
C ALA A 32 6.49 7.55 2.42
N GLU A 33 5.59 8.43 2.03
CA GLU A 33 5.88 9.87 1.92
C GLU A 33 6.10 10.45 3.32
N LEU A 34 6.87 11.52 3.41
CA LEU A 34 7.13 12.25 4.65
C LEU A 34 7.43 13.72 4.34
N SER A 35 6.69 14.62 4.97
CA SER A 35 7.08 16.03 5.06
C SER A 35 8.15 16.17 6.14
N TYR A 36 9.33 16.66 5.80
CA TYR A 36 10.43 16.82 6.73
C TYR A 36 11.21 18.09 6.49
N ARG A 37 11.28 18.97 7.51
CA ARG A 37 11.90 20.31 7.43
C ARG A 37 11.34 21.16 6.31
N GLY A 38 10.02 21.04 6.07
CA GLY A 38 9.31 21.76 5.02
C GLY A 38 9.62 21.28 3.59
N GLU A 39 10.33 20.15 3.43
CA GLU A 39 10.58 19.51 2.14
C GLU A 39 9.71 18.24 2.01
N HIS A 40 9.32 17.91 0.77
CA HIS A 40 8.73 16.61 0.47
C HIS A 40 9.84 15.56 0.38
N CYS A 41 9.71 14.51 1.16
CA CYS A 41 10.67 13.42 1.30
C CYS A 41 9.95 12.07 1.25
N PHE A 42 10.71 10.98 1.25
CA PHE A 42 10.14 9.66 1.41
C PHE A 42 11.05 8.72 2.18
N LEU A 43 10.43 7.75 2.82
CA LEU A 43 11.07 6.72 3.63
C LEU A 43 11.11 5.40 2.87
N VAL A 44 12.21 4.65 3.06
CA VAL A 44 12.35 3.26 2.60
C VAL A 44 12.90 2.41 3.73
N ALA A 45 12.17 1.39 4.16
CA ALA A 45 12.58 0.50 5.23
C ALA A 45 12.62 -0.97 4.80
N ALA A 46 13.47 -1.75 5.47
CA ALA A 46 13.65 -3.16 5.20
C ALA A 46 12.62 -4.04 5.93
N GLU A 47 12.25 -5.14 5.28
CA GLU A 47 11.42 -6.19 5.86
C GLU A 47 12.08 -6.90 7.05
N LYS A 48 13.41 -7.02 7.02
CA LYS A 48 14.16 -7.81 8.00
C LYS A 48 14.91 -6.93 9.02
N GLN A 49 16.22 -7.12 9.18
CA GLN A 49 17.03 -6.49 10.23
C GLN A 49 17.66 -5.16 9.81
N ASP A 50 17.62 -4.87 8.53
CA ASP A 50 18.30 -3.75 7.90
C ASP A 50 17.62 -2.40 8.20
N PRO A 51 18.29 -1.27 7.90
CA PRO A 51 17.87 0.05 8.32
C PRO A 51 16.61 0.59 7.63
N CYS A 52 16.21 1.79 8.06
CA CYS A 52 15.31 2.69 7.37
C CYS A 52 16.09 3.92 6.90
N TYR A 53 15.85 4.32 5.67
CA TYR A 53 16.44 5.50 5.03
C TYR A 53 15.40 6.55 4.71
N LEU A 54 15.81 7.82 4.83
CA LEU A 54 15.07 8.99 4.39
C LEU A 54 15.72 9.55 3.13
N PHE A 55 14.92 9.78 2.09
CA PHE A 55 15.35 10.35 0.82
C PHE A 55 14.62 11.66 0.55
N ARG A 56 15.29 12.60 -0.15
CA ARG A 56 14.62 13.73 -0.81
C ARG A 56 13.75 13.22 -1.96
N GLU A 57 12.78 14.02 -2.41
CA GLU A 57 11.99 13.68 -3.60
C GLU A 57 12.83 13.43 -4.86
N SER A 58 14.04 14.00 -4.93
CA SER A 58 15.03 13.80 -6.02
C SER A 58 15.65 12.39 -6.04
N GLY A 59 15.42 11.59 -4.99
CA GLY A 59 16.06 10.30 -4.77
C GLY A 59 17.46 10.41 -4.16
N GLU A 60 17.86 11.58 -3.63
CA GLU A 60 19.06 11.74 -2.84
C GLU A 60 18.87 11.22 -1.42
N LEU A 61 19.78 10.38 -0.94
CA LEU A 61 19.77 9.90 0.45
C LEU A 61 20.10 11.05 1.40
N MET A 62 19.19 11.34 2.33
CA MET A 62 19.40 12.39 3.35
C MET A 62 20.00 11.82 4.63
N GLU A 63 19.31 10.86 5.21
CA GLU A 63 19.61 10.34 6.55
C GLU A 63 19.29 8.84 6.66
N GLN A 64 19.96 8.18 7.58
CA GLN A 64 19.53 6.91 8.11
C GLN A 64 18.69 7.15 9.36
N VAL A 65 17.43 6.68 9.35
CA VAL A 65 16.48 6.92 10.44
C VAL A 65 16.78 6.00 11.62
N TRP A 66 17.06 4.72 11.37
CA TRP A 66 17.53 3.74 12.36
C TRP A 66 18.36 2.64 11.72
N ASP A 67 19.15 1.95 12.53
CA ASP A 67 19.91 0.75 12.12
C ASP A 67 19.08 -0.53 12.15
N GLY A 68 18.10 -0.59 13.03
CA GLY A 68 17.23 -1.69 13.35
C GLY A 68 16.66 -1.55 14.78
N PRO A 69 15.87 -2.50 15.23
CA PRO A 69 15.39 -3.69 14.53
C PRO A 69 14.49 -3.34 13.35
N GLY A 70 14.53 -4.15 12.29
CA GLY A 70 13.62 -4.05 11.15
C GLY A 70 12.24 -4.66 11.45
N GLY A 71 11.73 -5.43 10.51
CA GLY A 71 10.37 -5.97 10.59
C GLY A 71 9.33 -4.92 10.22
N VAL A 72 9.69 -4.05 9.25
CA VAL A 72 8.88 -2.91 8.85
C VAL A 72 8.01 -3.28 7.65
N MET A 73 6.74 -3.54 7.92
CA MET A 73 5.77 -3.90 6.88
C MET A 73 5.02 -2.67 6.35
N THR A 74 4.83 -1.67 7.19
CA THR A 74 4.09 -0.44 6.85
C THR A 74 4.67 0.74 7.59
N MET A 75 4.73 1.89 6.90
CA MET A 75 4.99 3.20 7.47
C MET A 75 3.91 4.16 6.99
N ALA A 76 3.59 5.18 7.77
CA ALA A 76 2.67 6.23 7.39
C ALA A 76 3.03 7.53 8.11
N GLU A 77 3.15 8.63 7.37
CA GLU A 77 3.23 9.98 7.93
C GLU A 77 2.02 10.27 8.82
N VAL A 78 2.23 10.93 9.92
CA VAL A 78 1.13 11.47 10.73
C VAL A 78 0.68 12.79 10.10
N PRO A 79 -0.54 12.88 9.52
CA PRO A 79 -0.99 14.04 8.80
C PRO A 79 -0.88 15.34 9.61
N GLY A 80 -0.42 16.42 8.97
CA GLY A 80 -0.27 17.73 9.60
C GLY A 80 0.89 17.87 10.58
N THR A 81 1.87 16.97 10.52
CA THR A 81 3.13 17.06 11.26
C THR A 81 4.32 17.25 10.31
N ASP A 82 5.49 17.59 10.86
CA ASP A 82 6.75 17.72 10.11
C ASP A 82 7.75 16.70 10.64
N GLY A 83 7.93 15.60 9.92
CA GLY A 83 8.86 14.53 10.24
C GLY A 83 8.32 13.44 11.19
N ILE A 84 7.04 13.48 11.61
CA ILE A 84 6.48 12.45 12.48
C ILE A 84 5.78 11.38 11.66
N PHE A 85 6.11 10.12 11.92
CA PHE A 85 5.48 8.99 11.26
C PHE A 85 5.29 7.78 12.17
N LEU A 86 4.40 6.90 11.78
CA LEU A 86 4.22 5.60 12.41
C LEU A 86 4.88 4.51 11.57
N ALA A 87 5.42 3.48 12.23
CA ALA A 87 5.98 2.31 11.57
C ALA A 87 5.63 1.02 12.29
N THR A 88 5.40 -0.07 11.54
CA THR A 88 5.46 -1.40 12.15
C THR A 88 6.91 -1.74 12.52
N ARG A 89 7.11 -2.52 13.56
CA ARG A 89 8.40 -3.00 14.00
C ARG A 89 8.29 -4.44 14.49
N ARG A 90 9.34 -5.26 14.30
CA ARG A 90 9.43 -6.65 14.78
C ARG A 90 8.44 -7.62 14.13
N PHE A 91 7.97 -7.33 12.92
CA PHE A 91 7.26 -8.30 12.11
C PHE A 91 8.22 -8.88 11.05
N TYR A 92 8.86 -9.99 11.31
CA TYR A 92 9.87 -10.58 10.41
C TYR A 92 9.27 -11.61 9.43
N SER A 93 8.14 -12.18 9.77
CA SER A 93 7.34 -13.07 8.91
C SER A 93 5.99 -13.36 9.56
N PRO A 94 5.03 -13.98 8.86
CA PRO A 94 3.79 -14.48 9.47
C PRO A 94 3.98 -15.48 10.63
N ASN A 95 5.17 -16.07 10.72
CA ASN A 95 5.55 -17.00 11.80
C ASN A 95 6.47 -16.38 12.85
N ASP A 96 6.85 -15.13 12.66
CA ASP A 96 7.72 -14.36 13.54
C ASP A 96 7.24 -12.90 13.61
N GLY A 97 6.12 -12.69 14.26
CA GLY A 97 5.45 -11.41 14.40
C GLY A 97 4.64 -11.29 15.70
N LEU A 98 4.83 -12.22 16.66
CA LEU A 98 4.12 -12.17 17.94
C LEU A 98 4.47 -10.91 18.73
N ASP A 99 5.72 -10.45 18.66
CA ASP A 99 6.21 -9.24 19.32
C ASP A 99 6.06 -7.97 18.46
N ALA A 100 5.32 -8.06 17.35
CA ALA A 100 5.12 -6.92 16.47
C ALA A 100 4.36 -5.80 17.19
N GLU A 101 4.74 -4.59 16.84
CA GLU A 101 4.20 -3.36 17.42
C GLU A 101 4.14 -2.25 16.37
N ILE A 102 3.38 -1.21 16.65
CA ILE A 102 3.44 0.07 15.94
C ILE A 102 4.19 1.05 16.81
N VAL A 103 5.18 1.72 16.24
CA VAL A 103 5.99 2.75 16.89
C VAL A 103 5.67 4.12 16.31
N LEU A 104 5.71 5.13 17.16
CA LEU A 104 5.77 6.54 16.82
C LEU A 104 7.25 6.90 16.65
N VAL A 105 7.59 7.53 15.53
CA VAL A 105 8.96 7.94 15.19
C VAL A 105 9.00 9.43 14.98
N GLU A 106 9.94 10.11 15.62
CA GLU A 106 10.05 11.57 15.63
C GLU A 106 11.51 12.02 15.46
N PRO A 107 11.76 13.16 14.79
CA PRO A 107 13.10 13.74 14.74
C PRO A 107 13.47 14.39 16.06
N LYS A 108 14.70 14.16 16.52
CA LYS A 108 15.25 14.85 17.71
C LYS A 108 15.70 16.27 17.37
N LYS A 109 15.64 17.16 18.36
CA LYS A 109 16.08 18.57 18.23
C LYS A 109 17.56 18.69 17.89
N GLU A 110 18.38 17.77 18.46
CA GLU A 110 19.83 17.76 18.24
C GLU A 110 20.25 16.97 16.99
N GLY A 111 19.29 16.47 16.21
CA GLY A 111 19.50 15.61 15.04
C GLY A 111 19.33 14.11 15.35
N GLY A 112 19.11 13.34 14.30
CA GLY A 112 18.73 11.92 14.39
C GLY A 112 17.27 11.72 14.82
N TRP A 113 16.92 10.48 15.15
CA TRP A 113 15.54 10.05 15.35
C TRP A 113 15.37 9.31 16.67
N GLU A 114 14.17 9.33 17.20
CA GLU A 114 13.75 8.52 18.33
C GLU A 114 12.44 7.82 18.04
N SER A 115 12.21 6.70 18.73
CA SER A 115 11.00 5.91 18.52
C SER A 115 10.42 5.43 19.84
N PHE A 116 9.10 5.51 19.94
CA PHE A 116 8.33 5.12 21.12
C PHE A 116 7.31 4.06 20.72
N THR A 117 7.08 3.06 21.56
CA THR A 117 6.00 2.10 21.31
C THR A 117 4.66 2.80 21.42
N LEU A 118 3.95 2.94 20.29
CA LEU A 118 2.60 3.51 20.27
C LEU A 118 1.58 2.47 20.77
N CYS A 119 1.64 1.25 20.24
CA CYS A 119 0.79 0.15 20.69
C CYS A 119 1.38 -1.21 20.33
N LYS A 120 1.10 -2.22 21.17
CA LYS A 120 1.37 -3.63 20.85
C LYS A 120 0.29 -4.13 19.88
N ALA A 121 0.71 -4.73 18.80
CA ALA A 121 -0.19 -5.26 17.78
C ALA A 121 0.41 -6.55 17.19
N PRO A 122 0.29 -7.69 17.88
CA PRO A 122 0.82 -8.96 17.42
C PRO A 122 0.38 -9.28 15.98
N PHE A 123 1.34 -9.67 15.14
CA PHE A 123 1.14 -9.97 13.72
C PHE A 123 0.56 -8.82 12.89
N VAL A 124 0.72 -7.55 13.31
CA VAL A 124 0.36 -6.41 12.48
C VAL A 124 1.18 -6.42 11.19
N HIS A 125 0.48 -6.43 10.06
CA HIS A 125 1.11 -6.40 8.74
C HIS A 125 0.87 -5.06 8.05
N ARG A 126 -0.35 -4.56 8.10
CA ARG A 126 -0.72 -3.26 7.55
C ARG A 126 -1.41 -2.40 8.61
N PHE A 127 -1.25 -1.11 8.47
CA PHE A 127 -2.08 -0.12 9.16
C PHE A 127 -2.21 1.13 8.29
N GLY A 128 -3.15 1.98 8.62
CA GLY A 128 -3.27 3.29 7.99
C GLY A 128 -3.84 4.32 8.96
N ILE A 129 -3.47 5.57 8.75
CA ILE A 129 -4.07 6.71 9.42
C ILE A 129 -5.14 7.26 8.47
N LEU A 130 -6.39 7.28 8.91
CA LEU A 130 -7.55 7.77 8.18
C LEU A 130 -8.02 9.09 8.75
N GLU A 131 -8.36 10.05 7.89
CA GLU A 131 -8.84 11.36 8.31
C GLU A 131 -10.34 11.50 8.07
N ARG A 132 -11.07 11.99 9.09
CA ARG A 132 -12.46 12.35 8.98
C ARG A 132 -12.84 13.44 9.97
N GLY A 133 -13.50 14.50 9.49
CA GLY A 133 -14.00 15.59 10.36
C GLY A 133 -12.89 16.35 11.11
N GLY A 134 -11.67 16.39 10.60
CA GLY A 134 -10.50 17.00 11.25
C GLY A 134 -9.86 16.16 12.36
N GLU A 135 -10.34 14.92 12.53
CA GLU A 135 -9.78 13.92 13.44
C GLU A 135 -9.02 12.83 12.67
N ARG A 136 -8.06 12.19 13.34
CA ARG A 136 -7.22 11.11 12.81
C ARG A 136 -7.57 9.80 13.50
N TYR A 137 -7.69 8.74 12.72
CA TYR A 137 -8.02 7.40 13.21
C TYR A 137 -7.00 6.40 12.68
N LEU A 138 -6.47 5.58 13.58
CA LEU A 138 -5.60 4.47 13.22
C LEU A 138 -6.45 3.22 12.94
N LEU A 139 -6.28 2.61 11.77
CA LEU A 139 -6.81 1.30 11.42
C LEU A 139 -5.64 0.31 11.35
N VAL A 140 -5.70 -0.76 12.13
CA VAL A 140 -4.64 -1.76 12.28
C VAL A 140 -5.12 -3.11 11.77
N CYS A 141 -4.36 -3.74 10.87
CA CYS A 141 -4.68 -5.02 10.24
C CYS A 141 -3.65 -6.08 10.66
N CYS A 142 -4.10 -7.07 11.43
CA CYS A 142 -3.28 -8.17 11.90
C CYS A 142 -3.55 -9.43 11.08
N LEU A 143 -2.51 -10.03 10.47
CA LEU A 143 -2.63 -11.23 9.63
C LEU A 143 -3.28 -12.41 10.33
N LYS A 144 -2.98 -12.56 11.62
CA LYS A 144 -3.54 -13.54 12.55
C LYS A 144 -3.43 -12.99 13.98
N THR A 145 -4.10 -13.61 14.92
CA THR A 145 -4.11 -13.18 16.32
C THR A 145 -3.25 -14.07 17.23
N GLY A 146 -2.58 -15.05 16.66
CA GLY A 146 -1.69 -15.94 17.39
C GLY A 146 -1.35 -17.19 16.59
N HIS A 147 -0.49 -18.05 17.16
CA HIS A 147 -0.18 -19.38 16.65
C HIS A 147 0.27 -20.29 17.80
N SER A 148 0.15 -21.59 17.62
CA SER A 148 0.61 -22.61 18.55
C SER A 148 1.86 -23.36 18.02
N PHE A 149 2.09 -23.32 16.71
CA PHE A 149 3.25 -23.88 16.03
C PHE A 149 3.54 -23.09 14.74
N LYS A 150 4.69 -23.34 14.14
CA LYS A 150 5.06 -22.73 12.85
C LYS A 150 4.01 -23.05 11.78
N ASP A 151 3.66 -22.03 10.97
CA ASP A 151 2.64 -22.12 9.90
C ASP A 151 1.20 -22.40 10.39
N ASP A 152 0.94 -22.21 11.68
CA ASP A 152 -0.42 -22.26 12.23
C ASP A 152 -1.22 -21.00 11.84
N TRP A 153 -2.30 -21.21 11.11
CA TRP A 153 -3.27 -20.19 10.68
C TRP A 153 -4.66 -20.37 11.31
N SER A 154 -4.76 -21.22 12.34
CA SER A 154 -6.04 -21.51 13.01
C SER A 154 -6.64 -20.31 13.75
N ARG A 155 -5.78 -19.40 14.22
CA ARG A 155 -6.20 -18.14 14.86
C ARG A 155 -6.22 -17.04 13.81
N LYS A 156 -7.41 -16.81 13.25
CA LYS A 156 -7.61 -15.82 12.19
C LYS A 156 -7.20 -14.42 12.61
N GLY A 157 -6.98 -13.57 11.62
CA GLY A 157 -6.64 -12.17 11.81
C GLY A 157 -7.81 -11.31 12.24
N ALA A 158 -7.52 -10.06 12.52
CA ALA A 158 -8.50 -9.08 12.96
C ALA A 158 -8.08 -7.66 12.54
N CYS A 159 -9.07 -6.75 12.48
CA CYS A 159 -8.86 -5.32 12.39
C CYS A 159 -9.21 -4.62 13.70
N PHE A 160 -8.35 -3.68 14.07
CA PHE A 160 -8.55 -2.84 15.25
C PHE A 160 -8.56 -1.36 14.83
N GLY A 161 -9.22 -0.52 15.60
CA GLY A 161 -9.25 0.91 15.40
C GLY A 161 -8.93 1.69 16.66
N ALA A 162 -8.41 2.89 16.51
CA ALA A 162 -8.22 3.85 17.59
C ALA A 162 -8.33 5.28 17.08
N HIS A 163 -8.74 6.22 17.94
CA HIS A 163 -8.55 7.64 17.68
C HIS A 163 -7.08 8.00 17.93
N LEU A 164 -6.40 8.57 16.96
CA LEU A 164 -5.03 9.05 17.09
C LEU A 164 -5.06 10.53 17.50
N PRO A 165 -4.73 10.85 18.76
CA PRO A 165 -4.85 12.22 19.27
C PRO A 165 -3.82 13.16 18.63
N LYS A 166 -4.08 14.47 18.71
CA LYS A 166 -3.16 15.49 18.20
C LYS A 166 -1.87 15.58 19.03
N ASP A 167 -1.98 15.44 20.35
CA ASP A 167 -0.84 15.39 21.25
C ASP A 167 -0.27 13.96 21.28
N LEU A 168 0.81 13.75 20.55
CA LEU A 168 1.52 12.47 20.49
C LEU A 168 2.57 12.32 21.58
N ALA A 169 3.02 13.42 22.20
CA ALA A 169 4.04 13.39 23.27
C ALA A 169 3.58 12.59 24.50
N GLN A 170 2.28 12.40 24.67
CA GLN A 170 1.74 11.54 25.72
C GLN A 170 2.18 10.07 25.61
N PHE A 171 2.72 9.65 24.46
CA PHE A 171 3.20 8.28 24.21
C PHE A 171 4.72 8.14 24.33
N HIS A 172 5.43 9.18 24.78
CA HIS A 172 6.90 9.13 24.98
C HIS A 172 7.34 8.29 26.22
N GLY A 173 6.39 7.80 27.00
CA GLY A 173 6.64 6.95 28.16
C GLY A 173 6.01 5.56 28.02
N ASP A 174 5.46 5.06 29.12
CA ASP A 174 4.85 3.72 29.20
C ASP A 174 3.40 3.67 28.71
N LYS A 175 2.81 4.83 28.35
CA LYS A 175 1.43 4.91 27.87
C LYS A 175 1.34 4.38 26.46
N ASN A 176 0.45 3.42 26.23
CA ASN A 176 0.14 2.91 24.92
C ASN A 176 -1.23 3.41 24.43
N LEU A 177 -1.37 3.49 23.12
CA LEU A 177 -2.67 3.73 22.46
C LEU A 177 -3.52 2.46 22.59
N GLU A 178 -4.72 2.60 23.13
CA GLU A 178 -5.67 1.50 23.26
C GLU A 178 -6.34 1.20 21.91
N LEU A 179 -6.31 -0.06 21.51
CA LEU A 179 -6.92 -0.54 20.28
C LEU A 179 -8.28 -1.19 20.59
N THR A 180 -9.32 -0.79 19.85
CA THR A 180 -10.65 -1.38 19.90
C THR A 180 -10.79 -2.39 18.77
N LEU A 181 -11.27 -3.61 19.07
CA LEU A 181 -11.59 -4.61 18.05
C LEU A 181 -12.75 -4.11 17.18
N LEU A 182 -12.54 -4.02 15.87
CA LEU A 182 -13.56 -3.63 14.90
C LEU A 182 -14.16 -4.84 14.19
N LYS A 183 -13.30 -5.80 13.81
CA LYS A 183 -13.71 -7.01 13.11
C LYS A 183 -12.67 -8.10 13.34
N ASP A 184 -13.13 -9.26 13.75
CA ASP A 184 -12.39 -10.53 13.85
C ASP A 184 -12.67 -11.46 12.66
N GLU A 185 -12.20 -12.71 12.77
CA GLU A 185 -12.42 -13.75 11.75
C GLU A 185 -11.97 -13.34 10.33
N MET A 186 -10.86 -12.61 10.22
CA MET A 186 -10.27 -12.14 8.96
C MET A 186 -8.96 -12.90 8.68
N LEU A 187 -9.07 -14.10 8.12
CA LEU A 187 -7.90 -14.95 7.85
C LEU A 187 -6.99 -14.31 6.79
N LYS A 188 -5.67 -14.26 7.08
CA LYS A 188 -4.66 -13.66 6.21
C LYS A 188 -5.04 -12.23 5.80
N ASN A 189 -5.42 -11.43 6.77
CA ASN A 189 -5.74 -10.01 6.63
C ASN A 189 -4.47 -9.24 6.20
N HIS A 190 -4.18 -9.24 4.90
CA HIS A 190 -2.92 -8.78 4.32
C HIS A 190 -3.02 -7.40 3.69
N GLY A 191 -4.02 -7.20 2.84
CA GLY A 191 -4.15 -6.02 2.02
C GLY A 191 -4.80 -4.86 2.74
N PHE A 192 -4.21 -3.69 2.57
CA PHE A 192 -4.79 -2.41 2.99
C PHE A 192 -4.53 -1.37 1.91
N SER A 193 -5.57 -0.65 1.53
CA SER A 193 -5.49 0.57 0.74
C SER A 193 -6.42 1.63 1.32
N LYS A 194 -6.22 2.89 0.92
CA LYS A 194 -7.14 3.97 1.25
C LYS A 194 -8.00 4.31 0.04
N TRP A 195 -9.24 4.63 0.32
CA TRP A 195 -10.15 5.23 -0.63
C TRP A 195 -10.69 6.53 -0.03
N LYS A 196 -10.70 7.60 -0.83
CA LYS A 196 -11.20 8.90 -0.41
C LYS A 196 -12.48 9.24 -1.16
N ASP A 197 -13.55 9.47 -0.42
CA ASP A 197 -14.84 9.89 -0.96
C ASP A 197 -15.43 11.02 -0.09
N GLY A 198 -16.01 12.04 -0.75
CA GLY A 198 -16.74 13.11 -0.05
C GLY A 198 -15.95 13.85 1.04
N GLY A 199 -14.61 13.85 0.99
CA GLY A 199 -13.77 14.60 1.91
C GLY A 199 -13.29 13.83 3.14
N PHE A 200 -13.55 12.52 3.24
CA PHE A 200 -13.00 11.64 4.28
C PHE A 200 -12.36 10.39 3.68
N GLU A 201 -11.54 9.72 4.47
CA GLU A 201 -10.83 8.51 4.07
C GLU A 201 -11.47 7.26 4.65
N THR A 202 -11.51 6.20 3.85
CA THR A 202 -12.00 4.87 4.21
C THR A 202 -10.89 3.84 3.98
N GLY A 203 -10.72 2.91 4.92
CA GLY A 203 -9.82 1.78 4.73
C GLY A 203 -10.49 0.68 3.91
N VAL A 204 -9.80 0.20 2.87
CA VAL A 204 -10.19 -0.98 2.08
C VAL A 204 -9.27 -2.11 2.50
N VAL A 205 -9.83 -3.16 3.09
CA VAL A 205 -9.06 -4.26 3.70
C VAL A 205 -9.44 -5.57 3.07
N ALA A 206 -8.44 -6.35 2.65
CA ALA A 206 -8.60 -7.64 2.00
C ALA A 206 -8.16 -8.80 2.89
N CYS A 207 -8.92 -9.91 2.87
CA CYS A 207 -8.63 -11.15 3.56
C CYS A 207 -9.26 -12.36 2.82
N GLU A 208 -9.09 -13.56 3.34
CA GLU A 208 -9.71 -14.78 2.76
C GLU A 208 -11.25 -14.75 2.78
N GLU A 209 -11.86 -14.01 3.69
CA GLU A 209 -13.32 -13.83 3.77
C GLU A 209 -13.85 -12.75 2.83
N GLY A 210 -12.98 -12.05 2.10
CA GLY A 210 -13.32 -11.02 1.10
C GLY A 210 -12.72 -9.65 1.34
N THR A 211 -13.36 -8.63 0.77
CA THR A 211 -12.95 -7.23 0.91
C THR A 211 -13.95 -6.45 1.73
N TYR A 212 -13.43 -5.66 2.68
CA TYR A 212 -14.20 -4.88 3.63
C TYR A 212 -13.83 -3.40 3.57
N LEU A 213 -14.83 -2.53 3.76
CA LEU A 213 -14.66 -1.11 4.02
C LEU A 213 -14.68 -0.85 5.52
N PHE A 214 -13.73 -0.07 6.00
CA PHE A 214 -13.66 0.43 7.37
C PHE A 214 -13.78 1.95 7.34
N VAL A 215 -14.93 2.46 7.72
CA VAL A 215 -15.23 3.88 7.72
C VAL A 215 -15.06 4.43 9.13
N PRO A 216 -14.13 5.37 9.36
CA PRO A 216 -13.92 5.93 10.68
C PRO A 216 -15.13 6.76 11.15
N PRO A 217 -15.30 6.97 12.48
CA PRO A 217 -16.39 7.76 13.04
C PRO A 217 -16.46 9.18 12.47
N ALA A 218 -17.68 9.67 12.21
CA ALA A 218 -17.89 11.04 11.75
C ALA A 218 -17.67 12.07 12.89
N VAL A 219 -17.89 11.65 14.13
CA VAL A 219 -17.65 12.44 15.34
C VAL A 219 -16.91 11.57 16.36
N LEU A 220 -16.04 12.21 17.13
CA LEU A 220 -15.25 11.52 18.15
C LEU A 220 -16.14 10.77 19.13
N GLY A 221 -15.80 9.50 19.39
CA GLY A 221 -16.54 8.60 20.28
C GLY A 221 -17.71 7.85 19.64
N ALA A 222 -18.06 8.12 18.38
CA ALA A 222 -19.02 7.30 17.64
C ALA A 222 -18.36 5.98 17.15
N GLU A 223 -19.18 5.07 16.68
CA GLU A 223 -18.73 3.76 16.20
C GLU A 223 -18.18 3.81 14.78
N TRP A 224 -17.25 2.92 14.48
CA TRP A 224 -16.81 2.62 13.13
C TRP A 224 -17.92 1.89 12.37
N GLN A 225 -17.99 2.13 11.05
CA GLN A 225 -18.82 1.32 10.18
C GLN A 225 -17.93 0.31 9.44
N VAL A 226 -18.33 -0.96 9.46
CA VAL A 226 -17.64 -2.04 8.75
C VAL A 226 -18.60 -2.69 7.78
N LYS A 227 -18.26 -2.67 6.49
CA LYS A 227 -19.10 -3.23 5.43
C LYS A 227 -18.29 -4.18 4.56
N ARG A 228 -18.73 -5.42 4.38
CA ARG A 228 -18.17 -6.31 3.36
C ARG A 228 -18.75 -5.94 2.00
N ILE A 229 -17.88 -5.65 1.03
CA ILE A 229 -18.26 -5.26 -0.33
C ILE A 229 -18.05 -6.37 -1.37
N HIS A 230 -17.15 -7.33 -1.07
CA HIS A 230 -16.88 -8.47 -1.94
C HIS A 230 -16.64 -9.72 -1.10
N SER A 231 -17.12 -10.88 -1.56
CA SER A 231 -17.14 -12.13 -0.76
C SER A 231 -16.08 -13.15 -1.19
N LEU A 232 -15.38 -12.93 -2.30
CA LEU A 232 -14.33 -13.84 -2.74
C LEU A 232 -13.01 -13.56 -2.01
N PRO A 233 -12.19 -14.60 -1.72
CA PRO A 233 -10.88 -14.41 -1.12
C PRO A 233 -10.02 -13.41 -1.88
N SER A 234 -9.36 -12.52 -1.14
CA SER A 234 -8.48 -11.50 -1.72
C SER A 234 -7.24 -11.30 -0.85
N SER A 235 -6.07 -11.19 -1.49
CA SER A 235 -4.84 -10.80 -0.79
C SER A 235 -4.79 -9.30 -0.57
N ASP A 236 -5.07 -8.55 -1.64
CA ASP A 236 -5.05 -7.09 -1.67
C ASP A 236 -6.20 -6.60 -2.54
N SER A 237 -6.78 -5.48 -2.16
CA SER A 237 -7.87 -4.84 -2.90
C SER A 237 -7.72 -3.34 -2.93
N ILE A 238 -8.14 -2.73 -4.03
CA ILE A 238 -8.24 -1.27 -4.19
C ILE A 238 -9.62 -0.88 -4.72
N LEU A 239 -10.04 0.34 -4.43
CA LEU A 239 -11.16 1.00 -5.10
C LEU A 239 -10.62 2.18 -5.91
N LEU A 240 -10.99 2.27 -7.19
CA LEU A 240 -10.57 3.33 -8.09
C LEU A 240 -11.59 3.48 -9.22
N ASP A 241 -11.99 4.71 -9.54
CA ASP A 241 -12.79 5.01 -10.73
C ASP A 241 -11.87 5.05 -11.96
N PHE A 242 -11.69 3.90 -12.62
CA PHE A 242 -10.74 3.77 -13.72
C PHE A 242 -11.24 4.40 -15.02
N ASP A 243 -12.53 4.31 -15.31
CA ASP A 243 -13.12 4.75 -16.57
C ASP A 243 -13.78 6.13 -16.49
N GLY A 244 -13.86 6.71 -15.30
CA GLY A 244 -14.35 8.06 -15.07
C GLY A 244 -15.88 8.16 -15.08
N ASP A 245 -16.60 7.05 -14.87
CA ASP A 245 -18.06 7.02 -14.85
C ASP A 245 -18.67 7.44 -13.49
N GLY A 246 -17.82 7.66 -12.48
CA GLY A 246 -18.18 8.05 -11.12
C GLY A 246 -18.49 6.88 -10.20
N LYS A 247 -18.39 5.64 -10.67
CA LYS A 247 -18.45 4.43 -9.83
C LYS A 247 -17.06 3.90 -9.58
N MET A 248 -16.91 3.22 -8.43
CA MET A 248 -15.61 2.64 -8.08
C MET A 248 -15.52 1.21 -8.57
N GLU A 249 -14.54 0.93 -9.40
CA GLU A 249 -14.13 -0.44 -9.69
C GLU A 249 -13.33 -1.00 -8.54
N LEU A 250 -13.48 -2.32 -8.32
CA LEU A 250 -12.74 -3.08 -7.35
C LEU A 250 -11.61 -3.86 -8.03
N GLY A 251 -10.37 -3.45 -7.81
CA GLY A 251 -9.20 -4.22 -8.20
C GLY A 251 -8.81 -5.22 -7.12
N CYS A 252 -8.63 -6.51 -7.47
CA CYS A 252 -8.26 -7.56 -6.51
C CYS A 252 -7.07 -8.38 -6.97
N ILE A 253 -6.17 -8.68 -6.02
CA ILE A 253 -5.17 -9.73 -6.11
C ILE A 253 -5.67 -10.93 -5.32
N ALA A 254 -5.71 -12.13 -5.92
CA ALA A 254 -6.23 -13.33 -5.29
C ALA A 254 -5.51 -14.63 -5.74
N PRO A 255 -5.54 -15.69 -4.93
CA PRO A 255 -5.74 -15.66 -3.49
C PRO A 255 -4.58 -14.99 -2.74
N PHE A 256 -4.44 -15.20 -1.45
CA PHE A 256 -3.31 -14.67 -0.66
C PHE A 256 -1.97 -14.97 -1.31
N HIS A 257 -1.19 -13.92 -1.64
CA HIS A 257 0.05 -13.99 -2.43
C HIS A 257 -0.10 -14.77 -3.75
N GLY A 258 -1.29 -14.72 -4.34
CA GLY A 258 -1.63 -15.51 -5.52
C GLY A 258 -1.14 -14.92 -6.83
N ASN A 259 -1.72 -15.42 -7.91
CA ASN A 259 -1.37 -15.09 -9.29
C ASN A 259 -2.55 -14.51 -10.10
N SER A 260 -3.68 -14.28 -9.48
CA SER A 260 -4.87 -13.71 -10.14
C SER A 260 -4.99 -12.22 -9.86
N LEU A 261 -5.14 -11.45 -10.91
CA LEU A 261 -5.36 -10.01 -10.90
C LEU A 261 -6.63 -9.72 -11.69
N THR A 262 -7.67 -9.25 -11.01
CA THR A 262 -9.00 -9.05 -11.59
C THR A 262 -9.55 -7.68 -11.22
N ILE A 263 -10.21 -7.03 -12.17
CA ILE A 263 -10.98 -5.81 -11.93
C ILE A 263 -12.46 -6.14 -12.08
N TYR A 264 -13.25 -5.72 -11.11
CA TYR A 264 -14.68 -5.92 -11.02
C TYR A 264 -15.40 -4.59 -11.15
N HIS A 265 -16.52 -4.56 -11.87
CA HIS A 265 -17.44 -3.43 -11.92
C HIS A 265 -18.68 -3.73 -11.09
N GLU A 266 -19.29 -2.68 -10.54
CA GLU A 266 -20.55 -2.79 -9.80
C GLU A 266 -21.72 -2.94 -10.80
N ASP A 267 -22.53 -3.99 -10.63
CA ASP A 267 -23.74 -4.20 -11.40
C ASP A 267 -24.92 -3.34 -10.88
N ALA A 268 -26.09 -3.48 -11.52
CA ALA A 268 -27.29 -2.72 -11.14
C ALA A 268 -27.83 -3.06 -9.74
N ASP A 269 -27.43 -4.21 -9.18
CA ASP A 269 -27.85 -4.69 -7.87
C ASP A 269 -26.82 -4.35 -6.78
N GLY A 270 -25.71 -3.66 -7.16
CA GLY A 270 -24.64 -3.28 -6.24
C GLY A 270 -23.63 -4.38 -5.95
N ASN A 271 -23.55 -5.42 -6.80
CA ASN A 271 -22.57 -6.49 -6.65
C ASN A 271 -21.38 -6.26 -7.58
N TYR A 272 -20.18 -6.57 -7.10
CA TYR A 272 -18.98 -6.55 -7.93
C TYR A 272 -18.89 -7.80 -8.81
N VAL A 273 -18.99 -7.62 -10.13
CA VAL A 273 -18.88 -8.67 -11.14
C VAL A 273 -17.58 -8.54 -11.94
N PRO A 274 -16.87 -9.65 -12.27
CA PRO A 274 -15.58 -9.59 -12.94
C PRO A 274 -15.72 -9.05 -14.35
N GLN A 275 -14.99 -7.97 -14.67
CA GLN A 275 -15.00 -7.34 -15.99
C GLN A 275 -13.70 -7.57 -16.75
N TRP A 276 -12.58 -7.58 -16.06
CA TRP A 276 -11.27 -7.77 -16.68
C TRP A 276 -10.35 -8.59 -15.78
N LYS A 277 -9.54 -9.44 -16.42
CA LYS A 277 -8.49 -10.22 -15.75
C LYS A 277 -7.17 -10.03 -16.49
N TYR A 278 -6.09 -9.85 -15.74
CA TYR A 278 -4.76 -9.73 -16.35
C TYR A 278 -4.42 -10.99 -17.14
N PRO A 279 -4.11 -10.84 -18.44
CA PRO A 279 -3.98 -11.97 -19.37
C PRO A 279 -2.60 -12.65 -19.31
N ALA A 280 -2.09 -12.91 -18.12
CA ALA A 280 -0.83 -13.63 -17.96
C ALA A 280 -1.03 -15.14 -18.00
N LYS A 281 0.01 -15.86 -18.42
CA LYS A 281 0.11 -17.30 -18.16
C LYS A 281 0.33 -17.50 -16.67
N GLU A 282 -0.21 -18.58 -16.12
CA GLU A 282 -0.19 -18.85 -14.67
C GLU A 282 1.23 -18.82 -14.06
N ALA A 283 2.24 -19.30 -14.80
CA ALA A 283 3.63 -19.30 -14.35
C ALA A 283 4.35 -17.95 -14.48
N ASP A 284 3.78 -16.97 -15.17
CA ASP A 284 4.43 -15.67 -15.40
C ASP A 284 4.18 -14.72 -14.23
N THR A 285 3.04 -14.83 -13.55
CA THR A 285 2.67 -14.00 -12.40
C THR A 285 2.52 -14.87 -11.16
N GLU A 286 3.50 -14.81 -10.28
CA GLU A 286 3.43 -15.50 -9.00
C GLU A 286 3.77 -14.54 -7.86
N MET A 287 3.09 -14.69 -6.74
CA MET A 287 3.29 -13.85 -5.56
C MET A 287 3.10 -12.36 -5.90
N LEU A 288 1.94 -12.02 -6.48
CA LEU A 288 1.49 -10.65 -6.61
C LEU A 288 1.50 -9.98 -5.23
N HIS A 289 2.08 -8.77 -5.13
CA HIS A 289 2.38 -8.21 -3.83
C HIS A 289 2.31 -6.68 -3.80
N ALA A 290 3.07 -5.97 -4.66
CA ALA A 290 2.96 -4.52 -4.74
C ALA A 290 1.60 -4.14 -5.31
N THR A 291 0.93 -3.19 -4.67
CA THR A 291 -0.35 -2.64 -5.10
C THR A 291 -0.44 -1.19 -4.67
N PHE A 292 -0.67 -0.28 -5.61
CA PHE A 292 -0.79 1.15 -5.32
C PHE A 292 -1.73 1.83 -6.33
N PRO A 293 -2.94 2.26 -5.91
CA PRO A 293 -3.82 3.10 -6.73
C PRO A 293 -3.27 4.52 -6.78
N CYS A 294 -3.21 5.12 -7.96
CA CYS A 294 -2.67 6.46 -8.17
C CYS A 294 -3.31 7.15 -9.37
N GLU A 295 -2.83 8.33 -9.69
CA GLU A 295 -3.11 9.06 -10.92
C GLU A 295 -1.80 9.28 -11.67
N ILE A 296 -1.70 8.80 -12.90
CA ILE A 296 -0.54 9.00 -13.76
C ILE A 296 -0.97 9.77 -15.01
N GLN A 297 -0.28 10.90 -15.27
CA GLN A 297 -0.61 11.81 -16.39
C GLN A 297 -2.09 12.26 -16.37
N GLY A 298 -2.63 12.53 -15.16
CA GLY A 298 -4.01 12.97 -14.96
C GLY A 298 -5.06 11.88 -15.18
N LYS A 299 -4.68 10.60 -15.18
CA LYS A 299 -5.61 9.47 -15.34
C LYS A 299 -5.45 8.45 -14.23
N PRO A 300 -6.57 7.88 -13.75
CA PRO A 300 -6.54 6.80 -12.78
C PRO A 300 -5.66 5.64 -13.25
N ALA A 301 -4.87 5.10 -12.35
CA ALA A 301 -3.91 4.05 -12.62
C ALA A 301 -3.70 3.16 -11.41
N TRP A 302 -3.39 1.88 -11.66
CA TRP A 302 -3.05 0.92 -10.63
C TRP A 302 -1.68 0.32 -10.89
N ILE A 303 -0.72 0.57 -10.00
CA ILE A 303 0.60 -0.05 -10.03
C ILE A 303 0.50 -1.42 -9.37
N VAL A 304 0.95 -2.46 -10.06
CA VAL A 304 1.00 -3.83 -9.55
C VAL A 304 2.36 -4.45 -9.84
N GLY A 305 2.94 -5.09 -8.83
CA GLY A 305 4.20 -5.82 -8.97
C GLY A 305 4.12 -7.21 -8.35
N TRP A 306 4.95 -8.15 -8.85
CA TRP A 306 5.03 -9.50 -8.30
C TRP A 306 6.47 -9.95 -8.09
N ARG A 307 6.63 -10.86 -7.12
CA ARG A 307 7.92 -11.21 -6.54
C ARG A 307 8.51 -12.51 -7.06
N LYS A 308 7.71 -13.33 -7.76
CA LYS A 308 8.11 -14.58 -8.40
C LYS A 308 7.66 -14.62 -9.86
N GLY A 309 7.96 -15.67 -10.60
CA GLY A 309 7.73 -15.74 -12.04
C GLY A 309 8.61 -14.75 -12.79
N THR A 310 8.05 -13.92 -13.66
CA THR A 310 8.80 -12.89 -14.42
C THR A 310 9.24 -11.71 -13.57
N ARG A 311 8.66 -11.53 -12.37
CA ARG A 311 8.97 -10.47 -11.39
C ARG A 311 8.85 -9.06 -11.97
N ASP A 312 7.83 -8.84 -12.79
CA ASP A 312 7.60 -7.56 -13.44
C ASP A 312 6.79 -6.60 -12.52
N THR A 313 6.82 -5.32 -12.87
CA THR A 313 5.98 -4.28 -12.32
C THR A 313 5.24 -3.60 -13.48
N ILE A 314 3.92 -3.53 -13.39
CA ILE A 314 3.04 -2.99 -14.42
C ILE A 314 2.22 -1.84 -13.89
N LEU A 315 1.74 -1.02 -14.83
CA LEU A 315 0.73 0.00 -14.65
C LEU A 315 -0.54 -0.41 -15.42
N ILE A 316 -1.67 -0.43 -14.75
CA ILE A 316 -2.98 -0.73 -15.33
C ILE A 316 -3.76 0.55 -15.43
N ARG A 317 -4.36 0.83 -16.62
CA ARG A 317 -5.16 2.03 -16.89
C ARG A 317 -6.33 1.68 -17.80
N TRP A 318 -7.36 2.49 -17.76
CA TRP A 318 -8.43 2.44 -18.75
C TRP A 318 -7.98 3.03 -20.08
N ASP A 319 -8.32 2.39 -21.20
CA ASP A 319 -8.13 2.89 -22.55
C ASP A 319 -9.51 3.24 -23.13
N GLU A 320 -9.84 4.52 -23.16
CA GLU A 320 -11.12 5.04 -23.65
C GLU A 320 -11.42 4.65 -25.11
N LYS A 321 -10.37 4.51 -25.95
CA LYS A 321 -10.53 4.16 -27.38
C LYS A 321 -10.91 2.70 -27.59
N GLU A 322 -10.35 1.84 -26.75
CA GLU A 322 -10.61 0.39 -26.81
C GLU A 322 -11.80 0.01 -25.92
N GLY A 323 -12.23 0.90 -24.99
CA GLY A 323 -13.26 0.59 -23.99
C GLY A 323 -12.85 -0.59 -23.10
N ASN A 324 -11.57 -0.66 -22.73
CA ASN A 324 -11.02 -1.80 -21.99
C ASN A 324 -9.75 -1.38 -21.22
N TYR A 325 -9.31 -2.24 -20.31
CA TYR A 325 -8.07 -2.04 -19.57
C TYR A 325 -6.84 -2.35 -20.42
N ARG A 326 -5.81 -1.55 -20.22
CA ARG A 326 -4.49 -1.77 -20.79
C ARG A 326 -3.42 -1.84 -19.72
N THR A 327 -2.29 -2.47 -20.07
CA THR A 327 -1.13 -2.57 -19.20
C THR A 327 0.10 -1.99 -19.89
N ASP A 328 0.87 -1.22 -19.13
CA ASP A 328 2.20 -0.75 -19.51
C ASP A 328 3.21 -1.30 -18.50
N PHE A 329 4.44 -1.65 -18.96
CA PHE A 329 5.48 -2.11 -18.06
C PHE A 329 6.24 -0.93 -17.48
N LEU A 330 6.34 -0.89 -16.15
CA LEU A 330 7.25 0.03 -15.45
C LEU A 330 8.65 -0.59 -15.35
N ASP A 331 8.72 -1.88 -14.99
CA ASP A 331 9.98 -2.61 -14.87
C ASP A 331 9.79 -4.11 -15.12
N ARG A 332 10.90 -4.79 -15.41
CA ARG A 332 10.93 -6.24 -15.62
C ARG A 332 11.98 -6.89 -14.73
N ASN A 333 11.67 -8.08 -14.24
CA ASN A 333 12.57 -8.87 -13.42
C ASN A 333 13.09 -8.15 -12.16
N SER A 334 12.30 -7.24 -11.61
CA SER A 334 12.65 -6.41 -10.44
C SER A 334 12.19 -7.02 -9.11
N GLY A 335 11.07 -7.73 -9.10
CA GLY A 335 10.53 -8.36 -7.88
C GLY A 335 10.06 -7.32 -6.85
N CYS A 336 9.26 -6.37 -7.31
CA CYS A 336 8.73 -5.27 -6.51
C CYS A 336 7.82 -5.80 -5.39
N ALA A 337 8.11 -5.42 -4.15
CA ALA A 337 7.30 -5.75 -2.98
C ALA A 337 6.30 -4.65 -2.62
N ASN A 338 6.67 -3.40 -2.80
CA ASN A 338 5.79 -2.24 -2.63
C ASN A 338 6.19 -1.14 -3.61
N ALA A 339 5.22 -0.32 -3.97
CA ALA A 339 5.43 0.89 -4.76
C ALA A 339 4.63 2.04 -4.15
N MET A 340 5.02 3.26 -4.45
CA MET A 340 4.28 4.47 -4.16
C MET A 340 4.45 5.47 -5.30
N HIS A 341 3.57 6.44 -5.40
CA HIS A 341 3.60 7.47 -6.42
C HIS A 341 3.37 8.83 -5.81
N PHE A 342 4.09 9.83 -6.33
CA PHE A 342 3.85 11.24 -6.06
C PHE A 342 4.19 12.09 -7.30
N LYS A 343 3.73 13.34 -7.32
CA LYS A 343 4.22 14.34 -8.29
C LYS A 343 5.33 15.15 -7.65
N ASN A 344 6.46 15.27 -8.34
CA ASN A 344 7.55 16.13 -7.89
C ASN A 344 7.23 17.61 -8.12
N VAL A 345 8.09 18.52 -7.64
CA VAL A 345 7.92 19.97 -7.80
C VAL A 345 7.85 20.42 -9.26
N ALA A 346 8.35 19.65 -10.21
CA ALA A 346 8.23 19.91 -11.65
C ALA A 346 6.91 19.43 -12.25
N GLY A 347 6.07 18.76 -11.45
CA GLY A 347 4.80 18.17 -11.88
C GLY A 347 4.95 16.84 -12.62
N GLU A 348 6.14 16.22 -12.59
CA GLU A 348 6.39 14.90 -13.17
C GLU A 348 5.88 13.80 -12.26
N ASP A 349 5.34 12.74 -12.86
CA ASP A 349 4.90 11.55 -12.13
C ASP A 349 6.10 10.68 -11.74
N ILE A 350 6.30 10.52 -10.44
CA ILE A 350 7.40 9.75 -9.85
C ILE A 350 6.84 8.51 -9.17
N VAL A 351 7.38 7.35 -9.51
CA VAL A 351 7.11 6.09 -8.82
C VAL A 351 8.37 5.64 -8.10
N ILE A 352 8.27 5.38 -6.80
CA ILE A 352 9.31 4.72 -6.02
C ILE A 352 8.92 3.26 -5.83
N ALA A 353 9.84 2.35 -6.07
CA ALA A 353 9.63 0.92 -5.88
C ALA A 353 10.70 0.29 -4.99
N ALA A 354 10.24 -0.52 -4.05
CA ALA A 354 11.06 -1.43 -3.27
C ALA A 354 11.19 -2.75 -4.03
N ASN A 355 12.20 -2.84 -4.88
CA ASN A 355 12.52 -4.02 -5.70
C ASN A 355 13.24 -5.06 -4.83
N ARG A 356 12.47 -5.68 -3.93
CA ARG A 356 12.94 -6.49 -2.81
C ARG A 356 13.80 -7.69 -3.24
N GLU A 357 13.44 -8.31 -4.35
CA GLU A 357 14.10 -9.55 -4.77
C GLU A 357 15.49 -9.32 -5.40
N ILE A 358 15.82 -8.06 -5.69
CA ILE A 358 17.13 -7.60 -6.14
C ILE A 358 17.78 -6.56 -5.22
N ASN A 359 17.17 -6.30 -4.04
CA ASN A 359 17.64 -5.35 -3.02
C ASN A 359 17.83 -3.92 -3.54
N GLU A 360 17.01 -3.52 -4.51
CA GLU A 360 17.12 -2.22 -5.20
C GLU A 360 16.01 -1.27 -4.75
N ILE A 361 16.38 -0.04 -4.42
CA ILE A 361 15.44 1.08 -4.35
C ILE A 361 15.48 1.78 -5.70
N ALA A 362 14.37 1.74 -6.43
CA ALA A 362 14.26 2.31 -7.76
C ALA A 362 13.29 3.50 -7.79
N MET A 363 13.64 4.48 -8.61
CA MET A 363 12.83 5.65 -8.93
C MET A 363 12.53 5.63 -10.43
N TYR A 364 11.28 5.80 -10.79
CA TYR A 364 10.84 5.88 -12.18
C TYR A 364 10.20 7.23 -12.42
N THR A 365 10.69 7.97 -13.42
CA THR A 365 10.05 9.18 -13.94
C THR A 365 9.20 8.80 -15.14
N ILE A 366 7.93 9.20 -15.14
CA ILE A 366 6.96 8.87 -16.17
C ILE A 366 6.60 10.15 -16.93
N SER A 367 6.78 10.13 -18.26
CA SER A 367 6.49 11.26 -19.17
C SER A 367 5.80 10.80 -20.47
#